data_7df3a86c38d689ed592f14e1d00b8dac
#
_entry.id   7df3a86c38d689ed592f14e1d00b8dac
#
_cell.length_a   1.000
_cell.length_b   1.000
_cell.length_c   1.000
_cell.angle_alpha   90.00
_cell.angle_beta   90.00
_cell.angle_gamma   90.00
#
_symmetry.space_group_name_H-M   'P 1'
#
loop_
_entity.id
_entity.type
_entity.pdbx_description
1 polymer ?
#
loop_
_entity_poly.entity_id
_entity_poly.type
_entity_poly.pdbx_seq_one_letter_code
_entity_poly.pdbx_strand_id
1 'polypeptide(L)'
;MTSHPSFTAARLRRWLLALACCSFAALAQAQALPAKFDATRDAAADVRTAVGLAKAQGKQVLVDVGGEWCIWCHILDKFIATHAPVKRLVDENFVVVKVNFSPQNRNEAVLSQWPKIKGYPHLFVLDAEGRLVHSQDTGELEAGKDYDEAKVIAFLEKHRRAK
;
A
#
# COMPACT_ATOMS: atom_id res chain seq x y z
N MET A 1 65.48 -28.46 32.92
CA MET A 1 64.55 -27.36 33.24
C MET A 1 64.22 -26.67 31.92
N THR A 2 63.14 -27.02 31.30
CA THR A 2 62.70 -26.47 30.00
C THR A 2 61.25 -26.01 30.15
N SER A 3 61.09 -24.71 30.15
CA SER A 3 59.80 -24.03 30.19
C SER A 3 59.15 -23.98 28.82
N HIS A 4 57.93 -24.55 28.70
CA HIS A 4 57.08 -24.43 27.50
C HIS A 4 56.21 -23.16 27.61
N PRO A 5 56.15 -22.34 26.58
CA PRO A 5 55.21 -21.22 26.56
C PRO A 5 53.83 -21.67 26.09
N SER A 6 52.79 -21.32 26.89
CA SER A 6 51.37 -21.55 26.58
C SER A 6 50.85 -20.55 25.52
N PHE A 7 50.84 -21.00 24.26
CA PHE A 7 50.20 -20.27 23.18
C PHE A 7 48.95 -21.05 22.75
N THR A 8 47.73 -20.69 23.18
CA THR A 8 46.51 -21.14 22.47
C THR A 8 45.19 -20.45 22.88
N ALA A 9 45.11 -19.67 23.92
CA ALA A 9 43.77 -19.15 24.35
C ALA A 9 43.35 -17.81 23.69
N ALA A 10 44.29 -17.02 23.19
CA ALA A 10 43.98 -15.67 22.67
C ALA A 10 43.54 -15.62 21.21
N ARG A 11 43.84 -16.66 20.40
CA ARG A 11 43.47 -16.66 18.97
C ARG A 11 42.09 -17.19 18.70
N LEU A 12 41.55 -18.05 19.54
CA LEU A 12 40.19 -18.59 19.37
C LEU A 12 39.08 -17.56 19.64
N ARG A 13 39.35 -16.60 20.53
CA ARG A 13 38.38 -15.55 20.91
C ARG A 13 38.17 -14.49 19.84
N ARG A 14 39.12 -14.32 18.93
CA ARG A 14 39.05 -13.33 17.83
C ARG A 14 38.22 -13.82 16.64
N TRP A 15 38.08 -15.14 16.44
CA TRP A 15 37.30 -15.73 15.33
C TRP A 15 35.81 -15.82 15.66
N LEU A 16 35.43 -15.92 16.93
CA LEU A 16 34.02 -15.96 17.35
C LEU A 16 33.31 -14.61 17.29
N LEU A 17 34.06 -13.49 17.34
CA LEU A 17 33.49 -12.14 17.21
C LEU A 17 33.28 -11.70 15.77
N ALA A 18 33.93 -12.34 14.79
CA ALA A 18 33.78 -12.00 13.38
C ALA A 18 32.53 -12.63 12.70
N LEU A 19 31.97 -13.70 13.29
CA LEU A 19 30.78 -14.40 12.77
C LEU A 19 29.45 -13.81 13.25
N ALA A 20 29.46 -12.92 14.23
CA ALA A 20 28.24 -12.31 14.78
C ALA A 20 27.77 -11.06 14.01
N CYS A 21 28.57 -10.51 13.08
CA CYS A 21 28.22 -9.27 12.37
C CYS A 21 27.55 -9.48 11.01
N CYS A 22 27.42 -10.71 10.52
CA CYS A 22 26.83 -10.94 9.17
C CYS A 22 25.33 -11.25 9.15
N SER A 23 24.63 -11.19 10.30
CA SER A 23 23.24 -11.64 10.38
C SER A 23 22.18 -10.52 10.35
N PHE A 24 22.53 -9.26 10.08
CA PHE A 24 21.60 -8.12 10.15
C PHE A 24 21.53 -7.28 8.86
N ALA A 25 21.46 -7.87 7.72
CA ALA A 25 21.26 -7.12 6.48
C ALA A 25 20.27 -7.76 5.52
N ALA A 26 19.24 -8.44 6.03
CA ALA A 26 18.00 -8.62 5.28
C ALA A 26 17.05 -7.47 5.64
N LEU A 27 17.44 -6.24 5.34
CA LEU A 27 16.49 -5.14 5.21
C LEU A 27 15.57 -5.55 4.05
N ALA A 28 14.38 -6.06 4.40
CA ALA A 28 13.32 -6.19 3.43
C ALA A 28 13.16 -4.80 2.79
N GLN A 29 13.61 -4.66 1.55
CA GLN A 29 13.35 -3.47 0.77
C GLN A 29 11.84 -3.42 0.64
N ALA A 30 11.20 -2.54 1.41
CA ALA A 30 9.79 -2.25 1.25
C ALA A 30 9.62 -1.75 -0.19
N GLN A 31 9.08 -2.62 -1.03
CA GLN A 31 8.89 -2.30 -2.44
C GLN A 31 7.91 -1.12 -2.48
N ALA A 32 8.29 -0.04 -3.15
CA ALA A 32 7.44 1.13 -3.29
C ALA A 32 6.08 0.73 -3.89
N LEU A 33 5.01 1.31 -3.38
CA LEU A 33 3.68 1.08 -3.91
C LEU A 33 3.59 1.56 -5.36
N PRO A 34 2.80 0.89 -6.21
CA PRO A 34 2.67 1.26 -7.61
C PRO A 34 1.97 2.62 -7.75
N ALA A 35 2.59 3.53 -8.51
CA ALA A 35 1.99 4.82 -8.87
C ALA A 35 0.94 4.70 -9.98
N LYS A 36 0.93 3.58 -10.71
CA LYS A 36 0.00 3.28 -11.81
C LYS A 36 -0.52 1.86 -11.68
N PHE A 37 -1.56 1.52 -12.41
CA PHE A 37 -2.02 0.14 -12.50
C PHE A 37 -1.00 -0.71 -13.27
N ASP A 38 -0.54 -1.79 -12.64
CA ASP A 38 0.49 -2.67 -13.20
C ASP A 38 0.08 -4.13 -13.07
N ALA A 39 -0.15 -4.77 -14.22
CA ALA A 39 -0.57 -6.16 -14.30
C ALA A 39 0.49 -7.18 -13.84
N THR A 40 1.74 -6.75 -13.69
CA THR A 40 2.84 -7.64 -13.25
C THR A 40 2.98 -7.72 -11.74
N ARG A 41 2.28 -6.88 -10.99
CA ARG A 41 2.41 -6.79 -9.53
C ARG A 41 1.53 -7.81 -8.79
N ASP A 42 2.01 -8.21 -7.63
CA ASP A 42 1.25 -8.97 -6.63
C ASP A 42 0.44 -8.00 -5.76
N ALA A 43 -0.86 -7.88 -6.04
CA ALA A 43 -1.74 -7.01 -5.28
C ALA A 43 -1.81 -7.38 -3.78
N ALA A 44 -1.67 -8.66 -3.42
CA ALA A 44 -1.68 -9.06 -2.02
C ALA A 44 -0.44 -8.52 -1.28
N ALA A 45 0.72 -8.55 -1.93
CA ALA A 45 1.94 -7.98 -1.38
C ALA A 45 1.84 -6.45 -1.27
N ASP A 46 1.29 -5.78 -2.28
CA ASP A 46 1.11 -4.34 -2.30
C ASP A 46 0.13 -3.87 -1.22
N VAL A 47 -1.01 -4.54 -1.06
CA VAL A 47 -1.98 -4.23 0.00
C VAL A 47 -1.36 -4.44 1.38
N ARG A 48 -0.61 -5.54 1.61
CA ARG A 48 0.11 -5.72 2.90
C ARG A 48 1.10 -4.60 3.16
N THR A 49 1.84 -4.16 2.14
CA THR A 49 2.77 -3.03 2.25
C THR A 49 2.02 -1.74 2.60
N ALA A 50 0.90 -1.46 1.93
CA ALA A 50 0.07 -0.29 2.21
C ALA A 50 -0.48 -0.29 3.64
N VAL A 51 -0.94 -1.43 4.14
CA VAL A 51 -1.39 -1.60 5.54
C VAL A 51 -0.27 -1.32 6.53
N GLY A 52 0.94 -1.85 6.29
CA GLY A 52 2.11 -1.56 7.12
C GLY A 52 2.46 -0.08 7.18
N LEU A 53 2.43 0.60 6.02
CA LEU A 53 2.66 2.05 5.92
C LEU A 53 1.55 2.85 6.61
N ALA A 54 0.28 2.48 6.40
CA ALA A 54 -0.87 3.14 7.02
C ALA A 54 -0.79 3.04 8.55
N LYS A 55 -0.45 1.88 9.08
CA LYS A 55 -0.24 1.67 10.51
C LYS A 55 0.87 2.56 11.07
N ALA A 56 2.01 2.61 10.39
CA ALA A 56 3.16 3.42 10.80
C ALA A 56 2.87 4.93 10.76
N GLN A 57 2.01 5.37 9.81
CA GLN A 57 1.68 6.78 9.60
C GLN A 57 0.38 7.23 10.30
N GLY A 58 -0.34 6.33 10.96
CA GLY A 58 -1.63 6.64 11.58
C GLY A 58 -2.74 6.95 10.57
N LYS A 59 -2.67 6.36 9.37
CA LYS A 59 -3.61 6.56 8.25
C LYS A 59 -4.49 5.33 8.03
N GLN A 60 -5.45 5.45 7.10
CA GLN A 60 -6.19 4.36 6.49
C GLN A 60 -5.55 3.96 5.15
N VAL A 61 -5.95 2.83 4.58
CA VAL A 61 -5.57 2.45 3.22
C VAL A 61 -6.73 2.78 2.28
N LEU A 62 -6.43 3.44 1.17
CA LEU A 62 -7.34 3.63 0.05
C LEU A 62 -6.88 2.74 -1.11
N VAL A 63 -7.58 1.62 -1.29
CA VAL A 63 -7.33 0.70 -2.41
C VAL A 63 -8.11 1.19 -3.61
N ASP A 64 -7.41 1.57 -4.66
CA ASP A 64 -7.97 1.99 -5.94
C ASP A 64 -7.85 0.82 -6.93
N VAL A 65 -9.00 0.24 -7.30
CA VAL A 65 -9.08 -0.92 -8.18
C VAL A 65 -9.49 -0.48 -9.59
N GLY A 66 -8.66 -0.83 -10.56
CA GLY A 66 -8.92 -0.48 -11.95
C GLY A 66 -7.85 -1.02 -12.90
N GLY A 67 -7.52 -0.28 -13.93
CA GLY A 67 -6.50 -0.66 -14.90
C GLY A 67 -6.18 0.46 -15.87
N GLU A 68 -5.07 0.36 -16.59
CA GLU A 68 -4.67 1.36 -17.59
C GLU A 68 -5.68 1.47 -18.77
N TRP A 69 -6.55 0.49 -18.97
CA TRP A 69 -7.66 0.51 -19.92
C TRP A 69 -8.85 1.38 -19.49
N CYS A 70 -8.89 1.78 -18.20
CA CYS A 70 -10.06 2.37 -17.55
C CYS A 70 -10.00 3.91 -17.62
N ILE A 71 -10.80 4.51 -18.52
CA ILE A 71 -10.81 5.97 -18.69
C ILE A 71 -11.24 6.70 -17.40
N TRP A 72 -12.22 6.17 -16.66
CA TRP A 72 -12.68 6.76 -15.41
C TRP A 72 -11.63 6.68 -14.27
N CYS A 73 -10.73 5.68 -14.33
CA CYS A 73 -9.60 5.60 -13.43
C CYS A 73 -8.62 6.77 -13.66
N HIS A 74 -8.34 7.09 -14.92
CA HIS A 74 -7.50 8.24 -15.27
C HIS A 74 -8.17 9.58 -14.95
N ILE A 75 -9.50 9.67 -15.08
CA ILE A 75 -10.27 10.85 -14.65
C ILE A 75 -10.15 11.03 -13.14
N LEU A 76 -10.32 9.95 -12.36
CA LEU A 76 -10.16 10.01 -10.89
C LEU A 76 -8.76 10.44 -10.47
N ASP A 77 -7.73 9.87 -11.09
CA ASP A 77 -6.34 10.23 -10.82
C ASP A 77 -6.09 11.71 -11.08
N LYS A 78 -6.54 12.20 -12.24
CA LYS A 78 -6.43 13.61 -12.60
C LYS A 78 -7.20 14.49 -11.62
N PHE A 79 -8.45 14.09 -11.28
CA PHE A 79 -9.29 14.83 -10.34
C PHE A 79 -8.60 14.98 -8.98
N ILE A 80 -8.12 13.88 -8.38
CA ILE A 80 -7.38 13.92 -7.11
C ILE A 80 -6.15 14.81 -7.22
N ALA A 81 -5.39 14.71 -8.32
CA ALA A 81 -4.15 15.47 -8.50
C ALA A 81 -4.37 16.98 -8.66
N THR A 82 -5.53 17.40 -9.24
CA THR A 82 -5.79 18.81 -9.60
C THR A 82 -6.69 19.55 -8.62
N HIS A 83 -7.44 18.85 -7.75
CA HIS A 83 -8.28 19.46 -6.73
C HIS A 83 -7.55 19.49 -5.38
N ALA A 84 -6.95 20.62 -5.06
CA ALA A 84 -6.10 20.77 -3.89
C ALA A 84 -6.73 20.32 -2.55
N PRO A 85 -8.03 20.60 -2.26
CA PRO A 85 -8.66 20.09 -1.05
C PRO A 85 -8.74 18.56 -0.99
N VAL A 86 -9.09 17.92 -2.12
CA VAL A 86 -9.17 16.46 -2.24
C VAL A 86 -7.79 15.84 -2.09
N LYS A 87 -6.80 16.35 -2.84
CA LYS A 87 -5.42 15.88 -2.76
C LYS A 87 -4.89 15.93 -1.33
N ARG A 88 -5.10 17.02 -0.62
CA ARG A 88 -4.68 17.17 0.78
C ARG A 88 -5.34 16.13 1.69
N LEU A 89 -6.65 15.92 1.55
CA LEU A 89 -7.35 14.90 2.35
C LEU A 89 -6.81 13.50 2.09
N VAL A 90 -6.54 13.15 0.84
CA VAL A 90 -5.93 11.86 0.48
C VAL A 90 -4.53 11.76 1.09
N ASP A 91 -3.66 12.74 0.84
CA ASP A 91 -2.26 12.72 1.28
C ASP A 91 -2.14 12.66 2.82
N GLU A 92 -3.01 13.37 3.54
CA GLU A 92 -2.95 13.43 5.01
C GLU A 92 -3.54 12.20 5.69
N ASN A 93 -4.53 11.53 5.09
CA ASN A 93 -5.34 10.53 5.79
C ASN A 93 -5.25 9.12 5.23
N PHE A 94 -4.71 8.94 4.03
CA PHE A 94 -4.70 7.64 3.37
C PHE A 94 -3.32 7.27 2.82
N VAL A 95 -3.04 5.98 2.81
CA VAL A 95 -2.02 5.37 1.96
C VAL A 95 -2.75 4.78 0.76
N VAL A 96 -2.50 5.33 -0.42
CA VAL A 96 -3.14 4.87 -1.65
C VAL A 96 -2.36 3.68 -2.21
N VAL A 97 -3.06 2.64 -2.63
CA VAL A 97 -2.51 1.50 -3.35
C VAL A 97 -3.37 1.17 -4.57
N LYS A 98 -2.74 1.12 -5.74
CA LYS A 98 -3.42 0.74 -6.98
C LYS A 98 -3.39 -0.77 -7.16
N VAL A 99 -4.56 -1.35 -7.38
CA VAL A 99 -4.73 -2.78 -7.66
C VAL A 99 -5.24 -2.95 -9.08
N ASN A 100 -4.39 -3.55 -9.92
CA ASN A 100 -4.75 -3.82 -11.30
C ASN A 100 -5.84 -4.89 -11.39
N PHE A 101 -6.84 -4.63 -12.25
CA PHE A 101 -7.78 -5.62 -12.74
C PHE A 101 -7.78 -5.60 -14.27
N SER A 102 -7.27 -6.64 -14.88
CA SER A 102 -7.21 -6.76 -16.35
C SER A 102 -7.24 -8.24 -16.76
N PRO A 103 -7.44 -8.55 -18.06
CA PRO A 103 -7.35 -9.93 -18.54
C PRO A 103 -6.02 -10.62 -18.22
N GLN A 104 -4.92 -9.87 -18.13
CA GLN A 104 -3.59 -10.38 -17.83
C GLN A 104 -3.41 -10.71 -16.34
N ASN A 105 -4.06 -9.93 -15.47
CA ASN A 105 -4.03 -10.16 -14.02
C ASN A 105 -5.30 -9.61 -13.38
N ARG A 106 -6.17 -10.51 -12.96
CA ARG A 106 -7.44 -10.17 -12.31
C ARG A 106 -7.34 -9.97 -10.82
N ASN A 107 -6.21 -10.32 -10.22
CA ASN A 107 -5.97 -10.24 -8.79
C ASN A 107 -7.09 -10.85 -7.93
N GLU A 108 -7.69 -11.95 -8.40
CA GLU A 108 -8.87 -12.59 -7.79
C GLU A 108 -8.62 -13.02 -6.34
N ALA A 109 -7.40 -13.46 -6.03
CA ALA A 109 -7.04 -13.86 -4.67
C ALA A 109 -7.24 -12.75 -3.62
N VAL A 110 -7.10 -11.49 -4.01
CA VAL A 110 -7.35 -10.33 -3.15
C VAL A 110 -8.79 -9.85 -3.30
N LEU A 111 -9.23 -9.62 -4.54
CA LEU A 111 -10.52 -8.98 -4.81
C LEU A 111 -11.72 -9.85 -4.42
N SER A 112 -11.59 -11.19 -4.43
CA SER A 112 -12.66 -12.09 -3.97
C SER A 112 -12.93 -12.04 -2.46
N GLN A 113 -12.03 -11.44 -1.68
CA GLN A 113 -12.21 -11.27 -0.23
C GLN A 113 -13.13 -10.09 0.12
N TRP A 114 -13.43 -9.23 -0.86
CA TRP A 114 -14.20 -8.02 -0.70
C TRP A 114 -15.53 -8.08 -1.47
N PRO A 115 -16.46 -7.16 -1.22
CA PRO A 115 -17.71 -7.07 -1.96
C PRO A 115 -17.48 -6.98 -3.47
N LYS A 116 -18.41 -7.56 -4.24
CA LYS A 116 -18.34 -7.58 -5.70
C LYS A 116 -18.30 -6.15 -6.28
N ILE A 117 -17.31 -5.90 -7.10
CA ILE A 117 -17.16 -4.65 -7.86
C ILE A 117 -18.19 -4.62 -9.00
N LYS A 118 -18.91 -3.51 -9.12
CA LYS A 118 -19.92 -3.28 -10.16
C LYS A 118 -19.41 -2.45 -11.33
N GLY A 119 -18.41 -1.59 -11.09
CA GLY A 119 -17.80 -0.69 -12.08
C GLY A 119 -16.40 -0.27 -11.65
N TYR A 120 -15.64 0.30 -12.56
CA TYR A 120 -14.28 0.75 -12.34
C TYR A 120 -14.11 2.24 -12.67
N PRO A 121 -13.29 3.00 -11.89
CA PRO A 121 -12.57 2.53 -10.70
C PRO A 121 -13.53 2.13 -9.58
N HIS A 122 -13.03 1.36 -8.61
CA HIS A 122 -13.72 1.06 -7.38
C HIS A 122 -12.79 1.32 -6.21
N LEU A 123 -13.28 1.95 -5.14
CA LEU A 123 -12.47 2.26 -3.98
C LEU A 123 -12.86 1.37 -2.78
N PHE A 124 -11.86 0.71 -2.18
CA PHE A 124 -12.03 0.11 -0.86
C PHE A 124 -11.24 0.89 0.17
N VAL A 125 -11.84 1.14 1.32
CA VAL A 125 -11.14 1.69 2.48
C VAL A 125 -10.85 0.56 3.45
N LEU A 126 -9.57 0.40 3.84
CA LEU A 126 -9.16 -0.53 4.87
C LEU A 126 -8.63 0.24 6.08
N ASP A 127 -8.84 -0.31 7.28
CA ASP A 127 -8.19 0.22 8.48
C ASP A 127 -6.69 -0.15 8.54
N ALA A 128 -6.01 0.34 9.56
CA ALA A 128 -4.58 0.09 9.78
C ALA A 128 -4.25 -1.38 10.12
N GLU A 129 -5.25 -2.21 10.34
CA GLU A 129 -5.15 -3.67 10.52
C GLU A 129 -5.50 -4.45 9.24
N GLY A 130 -5.84 -3.75 8.15
CA GLY A 130 -6.19 -4.35 6.86
C GLY A 130 -7.63 -4.85 6.77
N ARG A 131 -8.50 -4.50 7.71
CA ARG A 131 -9.92 -4.89 7.68
C ARG A 131 -10.69 -3.93 6.79
N LEU A 132 -11.62 -4.45 6.00
CA LEU A 132 -12.48 -3.63 5.16
C LEU A 132 -13.40 -2.74 6.02
N VAL A 133 -13.30 -1.43 5.82
CA VAL A 133 -14.15 -0.40 6.45
C VAL A 133 -15.29 0.00 5.52
N HIS A 134 -15.00 0.17 4.21
CA HIS A 134 -15.98 0.62 3.24
C HIS A 134 -15.66 0.15 1.83
N SER A 135 -16.71 -0.01 1.03
CA SER A 135 -16.66 -0.36 -0.39
C SER A 135 -17.44 0.72 -1.15
N GLN A 136 -16.74 1.55 -1.93
CA GLN A 136 -17.29 2.69 -2.64
C GLN A 136 -17.39 2.44 -4.12
N ASP A 137 -18.60 2.40 -4.64
CA ASP A 137 -18.86 2.55 -6.06
C ASP A 137 -18.58 4.01 -6.45
N THR A 138 -17.58 4.24 -7.29
CA THR A 138 -17.18 5.60 -7.67
C THR A 138 -18.19 6.30 -8.56
N GLY A 139 -19.10 5.58 -9.21
CA GLY A 139 -20.23 6.16 -9.93
C GLY A 139 -21.12 7.03 -9.04
N GLU A 140 -21.20 6.75 -7.73
CA GLU A 140 -21.94 7.58 -6.77
C GLU A 140 -21.27 8.94 -6.51
N LEU A 141 -19.97 9.04 -6.81
CA LEU A 141 -19.16 10.25 -6.62
C LEU A 141 -19.09 11.12 -7.89
N GLU A 142 -19.64 10.64 -9.01
CA GLU A 142 -19.58 11.33 -10.30
C GLU A 142 -20.57 12.51 -10.39
N ALA A 143 -20.21 13.48 -11.24
CA ALA A 143 -21.07 14.57 -11.74
C ALA A 143 -20.76 14.85 -13.21
N GLY A 144 -21.67 14.47 -14.10
CA GLY A 144 -21.50 14.66 -15.55
C GLY A 144 -20.37 13.81 -16.12
N LYS A 145 -19.28 14.46 -16.54
CA LYS A 145 -18.10 13.79 -17.12
C LYS A 145 -16.87 13.78 -16.21
N ASP A 146 -17.06 14.11 -14.93
CA ASP A 146 -16.01 14.23 -13.95
C ASP A 146 -16.55 13.78 -12.56
N TYR A 147 -15.80 13.99 -11.52
CA TYR A 147 -16.20 13.74 -10.13
C TYR A 147 -16.76 15.02 -9.47
N ASP A 148 -17.68 14.83 -8.52
CA ASP A 148 -18.21 15.92 -7.67
C ASP A 148 -17.28 16.14 -6.48
N GLU A 149 -16.69 17.33 -6.38
CA GLU A 149 -15.73 17.65 -5.31
C GLU A 149 -16.35 17.50 -3.92
N ALA A 150 -17.59 17.95 -3.73
CA ALA A 150 -18.25 17.87 -2.42
C ALA A 150 -18.53 16.41 -2.02
N LYS A 151 -18.96 15.57 -2.96
CA LYS A 151 -19.18 14.14 -2.71
C LYS A 151 -17.87 13.43 -2.38
N VAL A 152 -16.79 13.70 -3.13
CA VAL A 152 -15.48 13.09 -2.88
C VAL A 152 -14.94 13.54 -1.53
N ILE A 153 -15.00 14.81 -1.19
CA ILE A 153 -14.61 15.33 0.12
C ILE A 153 -15.42 14.64 1.23
N ALA A 154 -16.75 14.58 1.10
CA ALA A 154 -17.61 13.95 2.09
C ALA A 154 -17.26 12.46 2.30
N PHE A 155 -16.99 11.73 1.22
CA PHE A 155 -16.53 10.34 1.28
C PHE A 155 -15.20 10.22 2.03
N LEU A 156 -14.19 11.02 1.69
CA LEU A 156 -12.88 10.98 2.32
C LEU A 156 -12.95 11.36 3.81
N GLU A 157 -13.66 12.42 4.14
CA GLU A 157 -13.86 12.87 5.54
C GLU A 157 -14.57 11.81 6.40
N LYS A 158 -15.59 11.17 5.85
CA LYS A 158 -16.34 10.12 6.55
C LYS A 158 -15.48 8.90 6.85
N HIS A 159 -14.55 8.56 5.97
CA HIS A 159 -13.78 7.32 6.05
C HIS A 159 -12.31 7.51 6.42
N ARG A 160 -11.87 8.73 6.74
CA ARG A 160 -10.55 8.94 7.35
C ARG A 160 -10.52 8.37 8.77
N ARG A 161 -9.32 8.12 9.30
CA ARG A 161 -9.16 7.67 10.68
C ARG A 161 -9.69 8.73 11.65
N ALA A 162 -10.52 8.33 12.59
CA ALA A 162 -10.88 9.21 13.70
C ALA A 162 -9.62 9.58 14.50
N LYS A 163 -9.48 10.86 14.82
CA LYS A 163 -8.39 11.36 15.66
C LYS A 163 -8.64 11.01 17.12
#